data_c878d5793f08ef4d94531713aa7d8efd
#
_entry.id   c878d5793f08ef4d94531713aa7d8efd
#
_cell.length_a   1.000
_cell.length_b   1.000
_cell.length_c   1.000
_cell.angle_alpha   90.00
_cell.angle_beta   90.00
_cell.angle_gamma   90.00
#
_symmetry.space_group_name_H-M   'P 1'
#
loop_
_entity.id
_entity.type
_entity.pdbx_description
1 polymer ?
#
loop_
_entity_poly.entity_id
_entity_poly.type
_entity_poly.pdbx_seq_one_letter_code
_entity_poly.pdbx_strand_id
1 'polypeptide(L)'
;MEIRPSMTRLLHPDVPERPGGTPVTTPVYQTSTYELPRGPEAAQIAEAVAPVGYYTRYGSPNAAEAEAMLADLDGAERALLLGSGMAAVSAALLSNVRSGTRVVAQTNHYTAALTLLRDVLPSFGVDVTLVPQETLPSAVDEHTDLVYAETPSNPAMVLTDLAAVRAAAPNALFVVDNTFASPYNTRPLDLGVDLVVQSATKYLNGHSDVTAGVLTGRAGLIERAWETARVLGPTCHPFEAWLLARGLRTFPLRMARHNANGQAVAEALAAHPAVAAVHYPGLPSHPQHELARRQMSGFGGMLSFTVASAQAAQRVLEGTRLALNAVSLGGTETLITHPVSLLFTHGGTAGGIDPALLRLSVGLEEPQDIIADLIQALDAR
;
A
#
# COMPACT_ATOMS: atom_id res chain seq x y z
N MET A 1 11.85 -3.60 20.73
CA MET A 1 12.83 -2.78 19.99
C MET A 1 12.03 -1.94 18.99
N GLU A 2 12.05 -0.62 19.11
CA GLU A 2 11.25 0.25 18.22
C GLU A 2 11.77 0.13 16.78
N ILE A 3 10.99 -0.51 15.92
CA ILE A 3 11.31 -0.73 14.51
C ILE A 3 10.83 0.51 13.72
N ARG A 4 11.41 1.67 13.99
CA ARG A 4 11.13 2.86 13.19
C ARG A 4 12.17 2.99 12.10
N PRO A 5 11.76 3.28 10.83
CA PRO A 5 12.70 3.59 9.78
C PRO A 5 13.63 4.73 10.23
N SER A 6 14.93 4.57 10.02
CA SER A 6 15.88 5.61 10.39
C SER A 6 15.70 6.82 9.46
N MET A 7 15.29 7.96 10.03
CA MET A 7 15.25 9.24 9.28
C MET A 7 16.59 9.54 8.60
N THR A 8 17.69 9.20 9.26
CA THR A 8 19.03 9.42 8.69
C THR A 8 19.23 8.67 7.38
N ARG A 9 18.80 7.40 7.30
CA ARG A 9 18.91 6.60 6.06
C ARG A 9 18.03 7.13 4.94
N LEU A 10 16.81 7.59 5.25
CA LEU A 10 15.95 8.21 4.25
C LEU A 10 16.52 9.51 3.68
N LEU A 11 17.25 10.26 4.50
CA LEU A 11 17.90 11.50 4.06
C LEU A 11 19.25 11.26 3.37
N HIS A 12 19.88 10.12 3.65
CA HIS A 12 21.16 9.70 3.11
C HIS A 12 21.08 8.26 2.56
N PRO A 13 20.27 8.03 1.50
CA PRO A 13 20.15 6.72 0.89
C PRO A 13 21.48 6.29 0.26
N ASP A 14 21.76 5.00 0.31
CA ASP A 14 22.89 4.42 -0.41
C ASP A 14 22.53 4.31 -1.90
N VAL A 15 23.06 5.22 -2.69
CA VAL A 15 22.78 5.29 -4.14
C VAL A 15 24.05 5.19 -4.96
N PRO A 16 23.99 4.63 -6.18
CA PRO A 16 25.13 4.55 -7.09
C PRO A 16 25.79 5.91 -7.33
N GLU A 17 27.11 5.91 -7.54
CA GLU A 17 27.85 7.11 -7.89
C GLU A 17 27.23 7.84 -9.08
N ARG A 18 27.16 9.17 -8.97
CA ARG A 18 26.56 10.04 -9.98
C ARG A 18 27.67 10.74 -10.79
N PRO A 19 27.52 10.86 -12.11
CA PRO A 19 28.48 11.61 -12.92
C PRO A 19 28.49 13.11 -12.57
N GLY A 20 29.67 13.69 -12.39
CA GLY A 20 29.84 15.12 -12.08
C GLY A 20 29.75 15.44 -10.60
N GLY A 21 29.75 16.73 -10.24
CA GLY A 21 29.60 17.16 -8.83
C GLY A 21 28.31 16.61 -8.20
N THR A 22 28.33 16.30 -6.89
CA THR A 22 27.20 15.67 -6.19
C THR A 22 26.19 16.74 -5.75
N PRO A 23 25.06 16.92 -6.44
CA PRO A 23 24.00 17.82 -6.00
C PRO A 23 23.33 17.26 -4.74
N VAL A 24 22.90 18.11 -3.81
CA VAL A 24 22.21 17.72 -2.58
C VAL A 24 20.87 17.01 -2.91
N THR A 25 20.15 17.49 -3.92
CA THR A 25 18.96 16.82 -4.43
C THR A 25 19.28 16.17 -5.77
N THR A 26 18.93 14.90 -5.94
CA THR A 26 19.11 14.17 -7.19
C THR A 26 18.42 14.89 -8.34
N PRO A 27 19.10 15.15 -9.47
CA PRO A 27 18.44 15.67 -10.68
C PRO A 27 17.40 14.70 -11.23
N VAL A 28 16.45 15.22 -12.00
CA VAL A 28 15.54 14.38 -12.78
C VAL A 28 16.26 13.93 -14.06
N TYR A 29 16.45 12.63 -14.20
CA TYR A 29 17.05 12.02 -15.40
C TYR A 29 15.95 11.71 -16.43
N GLN A 30 15.46 12.76 -17.08
CA GLN A 30 14.38 12.68 -18.06
C GLN A 30 14.89 12.24 -19.42
N THR A 31 15.28 10.95 -19.50
CA THR A 31 15.76 10.31 -20.75
C THR A 31 15.24 8.88 -20.85
N SER A 32 15.06 8.38 -22.07
CA SER A 32 14.72 6.98 -22.34
C SER A 32 15.93 6.08 -22.54
N THR A 33 17.07 6.63 -22.91
CA THR A 33 18.27 5.88 -23.29
C THR A 33 19.53 6.59 -22.90
N TYR A 34 20.62 5.84 -22.79
CA TYR A 34 21.95 6.33 -22.41
C TYR A 34 22.99 5.94 -23.44
N GLU A 35 24.02 6.75 -23.62
CA GLU A 35 25.17 6.36 -24.41
C GLU A 35 25.92 5.22 -23.69
N LEU A 36 26.16 4.12 -24.39
CA LEU A 36 26.86 2.97 -23.85
C LEU A 36 28.36 3.04 -24.19
N PRO A 37 29.23 2.50 -23.31
CA PRO A 37 30.65 2.36 -23.62
C PRO A 37 30.83 1.45 -24.85
N ARG A 38 31.91 1.69 -25.59
CA ARG A 38 32.28 0.86 -26.73
C ARG A 38 33.06 -0.36 -26.24
N GLY A 39 32.46 -1.57 -26.31
CA GLY A 39 33.18 -2.79 -25.95
C GLY A 39 32.38 -3.71 -25.00
N PRO A 40 33.05 -4.66 -24.32
CA PRO A 40 32.41 -5.67 -23.47
C PRO A 40 31.59 -5.12 -22.30
N GLU A 41 31.94 -3.94 -21.81
CA GLU A 41 31.24 -3.27 -20.70
C GLU A 41 29.78 -2.96 -21.05
N ALA A 42 29.45 -2.71 -22.31
CA ALA A 42 28.09 -2.50 -22.76
C ALA A 42 27.19 -3.74 -22.52
N ALA A 43 27.75 -4.94 -22.74
CA ALA A 43 27.05 -6.19 -22.49
C ALA A 43 26.80 -6.40 -20.98
N GLN A 44 27.79 -6.09 -20.14
CA GLN A 44 27.63 -6.18 -18.67
C GLN A 44 26.53 -5.26 -18.15
N ILE A 45 26.44 -4.02 -18.69
CA ILE A 45 25.37 -3.09 -18.33
C ILE A 45 24.00 -3.66 -18.78
N ALA A 46 23.91 -4.22 -19.99
CA ALA A 46 22.67 -4.76 -20.53
C ALA A 46 22.18 -6.03 -19.79
N GLU A 47 23.08 -6.82 -19.23
CA GLU A 47 22.80 -8.04 -18.47
C GLU A 47 22.46 -7.77 -16.98
N ALA A 48 22.79 -6.57 -16.48
CA ALA A 48 22.51 -6.22 -15.08
C ALA A 48 21.01 -6.16 -14.79
N VAL A 49 20.63 -6.50 -13.57
CA VAL A 49 19.25 -6.34 -13.07
C VAL A 49 19.01 -4.87 -12.73
N ALA A 50 17.96 -4.27 -13.33
CA ALA A 50 17.58 -2.87 -13.18
C ALA A 50 18.76 -1.89 -13.44
N PRO A 51 19.42 -1.94 -14.62
CA PRO A 51 20.57 -1.11 -14.93
C PRO A 51 20.18 0.37 -15.00
N VAL A 52 20.87 1.23 -14.29
CA VAL A 52 20.58 2.67 -14.21
C VAL A 52 21.08 3.49 -15.41
N GLY A 53 21.93 2.93 -16.26
CA GLY A 53 22.57 3.61 -17.40
C GLY A 53 22.38 2.90 -18.73
N TYR A 54 21.24 2.27 -18.96
CA TYR A 54 20.95 1.51 -20.18
C TYR A 54 19.71 2.04 -20.91
N TYR A 55 18.55 1.62 -20.49
CA TYR A 55 17.26 2.00 -21.06
C TYR A 55 16.24 2.13 -19.94
N THR A 56 15.55 3.25 -19.84
CA THR A 56 14.76 3.64 -18.67
C THR A 56 13.65 2.63 -18.31
N ARG A 57 13.12 1.86 -19.26
CA ARG A 57 12.17 0.77 -18.95
C ARG A 57 12.78 -0.33 -18.08
N TYR A 58 14.10 -0.51 -18.10
CA TYR A 58 14.81 -1.49 -17.27
C TYR A 58 15.18 -0.93 -15.89
N GLY A 59 15.45 0.37 -15.80
CA GLY A 59 15.81 1.09 -14.59
C GLY A 59 16.23 2.52 -14.90
N SER A 60 16.19 3.38 -13.88
CA SER A 60 16.65 4.76 -13.99
C SER A 60 17.30 5.21 -12.67
N PRO A 61 18.19 6.23 -12.68
CA PRO A 61 18.80 6.74 -11.45
C PRO A 61 17.77 7.23 -10.42
N ASN A 62 16.65 7.81 -10.86
CA ASN A 62 15.59 8.27 -9.96
C ASN A 62 14.81 7.10 -9.34
N ALA A 63 14.53 6.04 -10.13
CA ALA A 63 13.91 4.83 -9.60
C ALA A 63 14.84 4.15 -8.59
N ALA A 64 16.13 4.00 -8.91
CA ALA A 64 17.11 3.37 -8.02
C ALA A 64 17.23 4.08 -6.66
N GLU A 65 17.18 5.42 -6.63
CA GLU A 65 17.17 6.19 -5.37
C GLU A 65 15.92 5.86 -4.54
N ALA A 66 14.74 5.91 -5.15
CA ALA A 66 13.50 5.59 -4.46
C ALA A 66 13.46 4.12 -3.99
N GLU A 67 13.94 3.19 -4.81
CA GLU A 67 14.03 1.75 -4.48
C GLU A 67 14.95 1.52 -3.28
N ALA A 68 16.12 2.18 -3.21
CA ALA A 68 17.02 2.08 -2.07
C ALA A 68 16.35 2.55 -0.76
N MET A 69 15.65 3.70 -0.81
CA MET A 69 14.90 4.23 0.33
C MET A 69 13.77 3.28 0.78
N LEU A 70 13.04 2.71 -0.19
CA LEU A 70 11.90 1.80 0.08
C LEU A 70 12.36 0.44 0.62
N ALA A 71 13.46 -0.10 0.11
CA ALA A 71 14.07 -1.32 0.64
C ALA A 71 14.49 -1.13 2.11
N ASP A 72 15.12 -0.01 2.44
CA ASP A 72 15.52 0.30 3.82
C ASP A 72 14.31 0.47 4.76
N LEU A 73 13.24 1.10 4.28
CA LEU A 73 12.00 1.27 5.05
C LEU A 73 11.36 -0.06 5.45
N ASP A 74 11.26 -0.99 4.52
CA ASP A 74 10.67 -2.32 4.76
C ASP A 74 11.66 -3.31 5.39
N GLY A 75 12.96 -2.97 5.45
CA GLY A 75 14.02 -3.90 5.86
C GLY A 75 14.23 -5.02 4.84
N ALA A 76 14.00 -4.73 3.58
CA ALA A 76 14.11 -5.65 2.47
C ALA A 76 15.54 -5.68 1.89
N GLU A 77 15.90 -6.79 1.25
CA GLU A 77 17.16 -6.87 0.50
C GLU A 77 17.12 -6.01 -0.78
N ARG A 78 15.94 -5.87 -1.37
CA ARG A 78 15.73 -5.12 -2.61
C ARG A 78 14.30 -4.61 -2.75
N ALA A 79 14.13 -3.54 -3.53
CA ALA A 79 12.83 -3.02 -3.97
C ALA A 79 12.75 -2.94 -5.50
N LEU A 80 11.53 -2.93 -6.03
CA LEU A 80 11.22 -2.67 -7.44
C LEU A 80 10.12 -1.62 -7.51
N LEU A 81 10.42 -0.47 -8.12
CA LEU A 81 9.47 0.63 -8.31
C LEU A 81 8.77 0.50 -9.66
N LEU A 82 7.45 0.61 -9.65
CA LEU A 82 6.56 0.43 -10.79
C LEU A 82 5.56 1.58 -10.93
N GLY A 83 4.95 1.74 -12.10
CA GLY A 83 4.07 2.86 -12.43
C GLY A 83 2.73 2.91 -11.70
N SER A 84 2.36 1.90 -10.91
CA SER A 84 1.14 1.92 -10.08
C SER A 84 1.15 0.80 -9.03
N GLY A 85 0.32 0.93 -8.00
CA GLY A 85 0.09 -0.15 -7.02
C GLY A 85 -0.35 -1.45 -7.69
N MET A 86 -1.25 -1.38 -8.67
CA MET A 86 -1.67 -2.57 -9.43
C MET A 86 -0.56 -3.17 -10.28
N ALA A 87 0.38 -2.35 -10.77
CA ALA A 87 1.58 -2.86 -11.43
C ALA A 87 2.44 -3.69 -10.47
N ALA A 88 2.57 -3.25 -9.19
CA ALA A 88 3.28 -3.99 -8.16
C ALA A 88 2.55 -5.29 -7.79
N VAL A 89 1.22 -5.26 -7.60
CA VAL A 89 0.40 -6.46 -7.38
C VAL A 89 0.56 -7.45 -8.54
N SER A 90 0.42 -6.96 -9.78
CA SER A 90 0.53 -7.80 -10.98
C SER A 90 1.93 -8.40 -11.13
N ALA A 91 2.98 -7.61 -10.89
CA ALA A 91 4.37 -8.11 -10.93
C ALA A 91 4.62 -9.19 -9.86
N ALA A 92 4.13 -8.96 -8.61
CA ALA A 92 4.27 -9.92 -7.54
C ALA A 92 3.58 -11.27 -7.84
N LEU A 93 2.36 -11.23 -8.37
CA LEU A 93 1.59 -12.43 -8.66
C LEU A 93 2.07 -13.12 -9.94
N LEU A 94 2.10 -12.41 -11.08
CA LEU A 94 2.41 -12.99 -12.39
C LEU A 94 3.84 -13.55 -12.50
N SER A 95 4.79 -13.03 -11.73
CA SER A 95 6.14 -13.59 -11.69
C SER A 95 6.25 -14.91 -10.89
N ASN A 96 5.22 -15.26 -10.12
CA ASN A 96 5.26 -16.40 -9.20
C ASN A 96 4.13 -17.42 -9.43
N VAL A 97 3.25 -17.20 -10.40
CA VAL A 97 2.19 -18.16 -10.76
C VAL A 97 2.39 -18.74 -12.15
N ARG A 98 1.84 -19.92 -12.35
CA ARG A 98 1.72 -20.63 -13.64
C ARG A 98 0.43 -21.45 -13.62
N SER A 99 0.06 -22.04 -14.76
CA SER A 99 -1.06 -22.98 -14.80
C SER A 99 -0.89 -24.08 -13.75
N GLY A 100 -1.93 -24.32 -12.94
CA GLY A 100 -1.95 -25.26 -11.84
C GLY A 100 -1.42 -24.74 -10.51
N THR A 101 -0.90 -23.50 -10.42
CA THR A 101 -0.52 -22.89 -9.13
C THR A 101 -1.76 -22.68 -8.27
N ARG A 102 -1.71 -23.11 -7.00
CA ARG A 102 -2.78 -22.90 -6.01
C ARG A 102 -2.54 -21.63 -5.21
N VAL A 103 -3.41 -20.65 -5.42
CA VAL A 103 -3.41 -19.35 -4.73
C VAL A 103 -4.57 -19.30 -3.75
N VAL A 104 -4.28 -18.97 -2.48
CA VAL A 104 -5.31 -18.67 -1.47
C VAL A 104 -5.24 -17.19 -1.12
N ALA A 105 -6.38 -16.50 -1.18
CA ALA A 105 -6.47 -15.08 -0.89
C ALA A 105 -7.79 -14.72 -0.20
N GLN A 106 -7.83 -13.56 0.46
CA GLN A 106 -9.06 -13.08 1.11
C GLN A 106 -10.06 -12.48 0.12
N THR A 107 -11.33 -12.42 0.50
CA THR A 107 -12.41 -11.85 -0.35
C THR A 107 -12.46 -10.32 -0.34
N ASN A 108 -11.86 -9.68 0.65
CA ASN A 108 -11.92 -8.22 0.87
C ASN A 108 -10.59 -7.54 0.54
N HIS A 109 -10.09 -7.77 -0.66
CA HIS A 109 -8.99 -7.01 -1.27
C HIS A 109 -9.45 -5.71 -1.91
N TYR A 110 -8.49 -4.82 -2.21
CA TYR A 110 -8.70 -3.74 -3.14
C TYR A 110 -9.35 -4.26 -4.43
N THR A 111 -10.39 -3.58 -4.90
CA THR A 111 -11.30 -4.08 -5.96
C THR A 111 -10.57 -4.57 -7.22
N ALA A 112 -9.55 -3.83 -7.69
CA ALA A 112 -8.81 -4.25 -8.88
C ALA A 112 -7.91 -5.47 -8.62
N ALA A 113 -7.36 -5.63 -7.42
CA ALA A 113 -6.63 -6.83 -7.02
C ALA A 113 -7.58 -8.05 -6.95
N LEU A 114 -8.79 -7.85 -6.43
CA LEU A 114 -9.82 -8.89 -6.41
C LEU A 114 -10.22 -9.31 -7.84
N THR A 115 -10.35 -8.36 -8.78
CA THR A 115 -10.60 -8.67 -10.19
C THR A 115 -9.44 -9.48 -10.81
N LEU A 116 -8.19 -9.13 -10.51
CA LEU A 116 -7.03 -9.90 -10.96
C LEU A 116 -7.08 -11.35 -10.45
N LEU A 117 -7.39 -11.54 -9.16
CA LEU A 117 -7.47 -12.86 -8.53
C LEU A 117 -8.64 -13.69 -9.05
N ARG A 118 -9.82 -13.10 -9.19
CA ARG A 118 -11.05 -13.82 -9.51
C ARG A 118 -11.24 -14.08 -11.01
N ASP A 119 -10.85 -13.12 -11.85
CA ASP A 119 -11.22 -13.13 -13.26
C ASP A 119 -9.99 -13.33 -14.18
N VAL A 120 -8.85 -12.73 -13.85
CA VAL A 120 -7.67 -12.76 -14.74
C VAL A 120 -6.80 -13.99 -14.50
N LEU A 121 -6.36 -14.25 -13.27
CA LEU A 121 -5.48 -15.40 -12.99
C LEU A 121 -6.10 -16.74 -13.37
N PRO A 122 -7.39 -17.01 -13.09
CA PRO A 122 -8.02 -18.27 -13.53
C PRO A 122 -8.05 -18.45 -15.04
N SER A 123 -8.10 -17.37 -15.84
CA SER A 123 -8.03 -17.46 -17.31
C SER A 123 -6.68 -17.99 -17.83
N PHE A 124 -5.63 -17.94 -17.00
CA PHE A 124 -4.31 -18.54 -17.24
C PHE A 124 -4.12 -19.91 -16.57
N GLY A 125 -5.20 -20.50 -16.05
CA GLY A 125 -5.18 -21.83 -15.42
C GLY A 125 -4.63 -21.83 -13.99
N VAL A 126 -4.59 -20.68 -13.33
CA VAL A 126 -4.27 -20.57 -11.89
C VAL A 126 -5.49 -20.97 -11.06
N ASP A 127 -5.32 -21.82 -10.07
CA ASP A 127 -6.37 -22.23 -9.13
C ASP A 127 -6.44 -21.24 -7.97
N VAL A 128 -7.45 -20.37 -7.97
CA VAL A 128 -7.61 -19.30 -6.97
C VAL A 128 -8.78 -19.61 -6.05
N THR A 129 -8.48 -19.73 -4.75
CA THR A 129 -9.47 -19.88 -3.68
C THR A 129 -9.57 -18.57 -2.89
N LEU A 130 -10.78 -17.99 -2.88
CA LEU A 130 -11.07 -16.77 -2.12
C LEU A 130 -11.86 -17.14 -0.85
N VAL A 131 -11.38 -16.66 0.31
CA VAL A 131 -11.96 -16.96 1.62
C VAL A 131 -12.16 -15.67 2.44
N PRO A 132 -13.08 -15.67 3.44
CA PRO A 132 -13.15 -14.57 4.38
C PRO A 132 -11.79 -14.33 5.07
N GLN A 133 -11.44 -13.06 5.27
CA GLN A 133 -10.11 -12.69 5.80
C GLN A 133 -9.78 -13.35 7.14
N GLU A 134 -10.78 -13.46 8.01
CA GLU A 134 -10.65 -14.05 9.34
C GLU A 134 -10.34 -15.56 9.29
N THR A 135 -10.71 -16.21 8.21
CA THR A 135 -10.50 -17.65 8.01
C THR A 135 -9.25 -17.98 7.21
N LEU A 136 -8.53 -16.96 6.70
CA LEU A 136 -7.36 -17.15 5.86
C LEU A 136 -6.31 -18.09 6.49
N PRO A 137 -5.94 -17.99 7.79
CA PRO A 137 -4.98 -18.92 8.39
C PRO A 137 -5.45 -20.38 8.43
N SER A 138 -6.77 -20.64 8.46
CA SER A 138 -7.32 -22.00 8.46
C SER A 138 -7.62 -22.54 7.07
N ALA A 139 -7.59 -21.69 6.05
CA ALA A 139 -7.84 -22.05 4.65
C ALA A 139 -6.59 -22.42 3.87
N VAL A 140 -5.40 -22.07 4.39
CA VAL A 140 -4.12 -22.43 3.80
C VAL A 140 -3.62 -23.76 4.34
N ASP A 141 -2.93 -24.53 3.51
CA ASP A 141 -2.38 -25.84 3.82
C ASP A 141 -1.02 -26.08 3.16
N GLU A 142 -0.48 -27.29 3.31
CA GLU A 142 0.80 -27.73 2.72
C GLU A 142 0.81 -27.76 1.17
N HIS A 143 -0.36 -27.73 0.54
CA HIS A 143 -0.53 -27.70 -0.92
C HIS A 143 -0.74 -26.29 -1.47
N THR A 144 -0.76 -25.28 -0.61
CA THR A 144 -0.88 -23.88 -1.01
C THR A 144 0.47 -23.40 -1.53
N ASP A 145 0.53 -22.96 -2.81
CA ASP A 145 1.75 -22.45 -3.43
C ASP A 145 1.97 -20.96 -3.12
N LEU A 146 0.89 -20.17 -3.09
CA LEU A 146 0.95 -18.75 -2.86
C LEU A 146 -0.22 -18.29 -1.99
N VAL A 147 0.08 -17.45 -0.99
CA VAL A 147 -0.91 -16.71 -0.20
C VAL A 147 -0.80 -15.22 -0.53
N TYR A 148 -1.92 -14.59 -0.83
CA TYR A 148 -1.99 -13.14 -1.01
C TYR A 148 -2.96 -12.53 -0.02
N ALA A 149 -2.49 -11.60 0.82
CA ALA A 149 -3.28 -10.91 1.84
C ALA A 149 -3.14 -9.40 1.75
N GLU A 150 -4.13 -8.67 2.26
CA GLU A 150 -4.13 -7.21 2.45
C GLU A 150 -4.49 -6.92 3.91
N THR A 151 -3.64 -6.16 4.62
CA THR A 151 -3.88 -5.87 6.04
C THR A 151 -3.31 -4.50 6.45
N PRO A 152 -4.13 -3.61 7.09
CA PRO A 152 -5.59 -3.68 7.24
C PRO A 152 -6.33 -3.64 5.91
N SER A 153 -7.51 -4.26 5.81
CA SER A 153 -8.29 -4.30 4.57
C SER A 153 -9.15 -3.05 4.36
N ASN A 154 -9.42 -2.75 3.11
CA ASN A 154 -10.26 -1.65 2.65
C ASN A 154 -11.71 -2.13 2.38
N PRO A 155 -12.78 -1.48 2.90
CA PRO A 155 -12.74 -0.32 3.80
C PRO A 155 -12.88 -0.66 5.29
N ALA A 156 -13.11 -1.91 5.64
CA ALA A 156 -13.57 -2.31 6.98
C ALA A 156 -12.46 -2.40 8.04
N MET A 157 -11.20 -2.13 7.67
CA MET A 157 -10.05 -2.15 8.58
C MET A 157 -9.81 -3.49 9.30
N VAL A 158 -10.24 -4.60 8.68
CA VAL A 158 -10.01 -5.96 9.21
C VAL A 158 -8.54 -6.32 9.08
N LEU A 159 -8.00 -7.02 10.06
CA LEU A 159 -6.61 -7.44 10.11
C LEU A 159 -6.44 -8.92 9.78
N THR A 160 -5.36 -9.26 9.08
CA THR A 160 -4.88 -10.63 8.92
C THR A 160 -3.77 -10.88 9.93
N ASP A 161 -3.85 -11.97 10.69
CA ASP A 161 -2.75 -12.43 11.55
C ASP A 161 -1.65 -13.04 10.67
N LEU A 162 -0.62 -12.25 10.36
CA LEU A 162 0.44 -12.64 9.45
C LEU A 162 1.25 -13.81 9.98
N ALA A 163 1.51 -13.83 11.28
CA ALA A 163 2.25 -14.93 11.92
C ALA A 163 1.46 -16.25 11.87
N ALA A 164 0.14 -16.20 12.07
CA ALA A 164 -0.71 -17.37 11.98
C ALA A 164 -0.79 -17.93 10.55
N VAL A 165 -0.88 -17.06 9.52
CA VAL A 165 -0.83 -17.48 8.11
C VAL A 165 0.49 -18.15 7.78
N ARG A 166 1.63 -17.54 8.18
CA ARG A 166 2.95 -18.13 7.93
C ARG A 166 3.12 -19.50 8.64
N ALA A 167 2.60 -19.62 9.85
CA ALA A 167 2.67 -20.88 10.60
C ALA A 167 1.85 -22.00 9.93
N ALA A 168 0.70 -21.66 9.33
CA ALA A 168 -0.18 -22.61 8.64
C ALA A 168 0.35 -23.02 7.25
N ALA A 169 1.04 -22.12 6.54
CA ALA A 169 1.61 -22.41 5.22
C ALA A 169 3.11 -22.03 5.16
N PRO A 170 4.00 -22.80 5.83
CA PRO A 170 5.41 -22.45 5.99
C PRO A 170 6.20 -22.43 4.66
N ASN A 171 5.76 -23.18 3.66
CA ASN A 171 6.41 -23.30 2.37
C ASN A 171 5.78 -22.46 1.25
N ALA A 172 4.57 -21.93 1.47
CA ALA A 172 3.91 -21.06 0.48
C ALA A 172 4.65 -19.74 0.33
N LEU A 173 4.69 -19.21 -0.89
CA LEU A 173 5.08 -17.82 -1.11
C LEU A 173 4.02 -16.91 -0.49
N PHE A 174 4.41 -16.10 0.49
CA PHE A 174 3.48 -15.21 1.18
C PHE A 174 3.69 -13.75 0.74
N VAL A 175 2.68 -13.20 0.08
CA VAL A 175 2.65 -11.83 -0.45
C VAL A 175 1.62 -11.02 0.33
N VAL A 176 1.99 -9.83 0.77
CA VAL A 176 1.10 -8.95 1.55
C VAL A 176 1.06 -7.55 0.95
N ASP A 177 -0.14 -7.03 0.74
CA ASP A 177 -0.37 -5.61 0.49
C ASP A 177 -0.41 -4.86 1.83
N ASN A 178 0.60 -4.01 2.05
CA ASN A 178 0.82 -3.23 3.27
C ASN A 178 0.47 -1.75 3.09
N THR A 179 -0.29 -1.40 2.07
CA THR A 179 -0.56 0.00 1.69
C THR A 179 -1.18 0.81 2.83
N PHE A 180 -2.12 0.24 3.60
CA PHE A 180 -2.84 0.97 4.66
C PHE A 180 -2.01 1.16 5.93
N ALA A 181 -1.22 0.16 6.32
CA ALA A 181 -0.35 0.29 7.48
C ALA A 181 0.92 1.07 7.16
N SER A 182 1.47 0.89 5.97
CA SER A 182 2.79 1.36 5.56
C SER A 182 3.94 0.75 6.38
N PRO A 183 5.21 0.84 5.93
CA PRO A 183 6.35 0.30 6.69
C PRO A 183 6.61 1.03 8.01
N TYR A 184 5.97 2.17 8.24
CA TYR A 184 6.05 2.88 9.50
C TYR A 184 5.29 2.17 10.61
N ASN A 185 4.14 1.60 10.31
CA ASN A 185 3.26 0.96 11.29
C ASN A 185 3.38 -0.57 11.30
N THR A 186 3.70 -1.19 10.15
CA THR A 186 3.88 -2.65 10.07
C THR A 186 4.99 -2.97 9.07
N ARG A 187 5.89 -3.87 9.45
CA ARG A 187 6.91 -4.44 8.57
C ARG A 187 6.63 -5.93 8.38
N PRO A 188 5.87 -6.30 7.34
CA PRO A 188 5.44 -7.69 7.15
C PRO A 188 6.60 -8.68 6.96
N LEU A 189 7.74 -8.24 6.41
CA LEU A 189 8.93 -9.10 6.27
C LEU A 189 9.43 -9.63 7.62
N ASP A 190 9.36 -8.82 8.68
CA ASP A 190 9.74 -9.22 10.04
C ASP A 190 8.77 -10.27 10.63
N LEU A 191 7.60 -10.45 10.01
CA LEU A 191 6.54 -11.40 10.42
C LEU A 191 6.48 -12.63 9.50
N GLY A 192 7.53 -12.84 8.69
CA GLY A 192 7.66 -14.02 7.82
C GLY A 192 7.02 -13.89 6.45
N VAL A 193 6.59 -12.71 6.04
CA VAL A 193 6.14 -12.43 4.66
C VAL A 193 7.35 -12.43 3.73
N ASP A 194 7.19 -12.92 2.51
CA ASP A 194 8.27 -13.03 1.52
C ASP A 194 8.35 -11.81 0.60
N LEU A 195 7.20 -11.26 0.21
CA LEU A 195 7.06 -10.09 -0.64
C LEU A 195 6.02 -9.12 -0.07
N VAL A 196 6.35 -7.86 -0.04
CA VAL A 196 5.44 -6.78 0.36
C VAL A 196 5.14 -5.91 -0.85
N VAL A 197 3.85 -5.72 -1.11
CA VAL A 197 3.33 -4.79 -2.11
C VAL A 197 2.81 -3.55 -1.43
N GLN A 198 3.04 -2.39 -2.02
CA GLN A 198 2.42 -1.16 -1.57
C GLN A 198 2.07 -0.26 -2.76
N SER A 199 0.93 0.39 -2.70
CA SER A 199 0.66 1.54 -3.55
C SER A 199 1.45 2.73 -3.02
N ALA A 200 2.56 3.06 -3.68
CA ALA A 200 3.40 4.20 -3.32
C ALA A 200 2.70 5.54 -3.57
N THR A 201 1.60 5.54 -4.34
CA THR A 201 0.64 6.64 -4.52
C THR A 201 0.10 7.19 -3.19
N LYS A 202 0.06 6.36 -2.14
CA LYS A 202 -0.59 6.63 -0.86
C LYS A 202 0.39 7.28 0.13
N TYR A 203 0.45 6.81 1.37
CA TYR A 203 1.30 7.34 2.43
C TYR A 203 2.76 7.55 2.05
N LEU A 204 3.33 6.66 1.24
CA LEU A 204 4.75 6.74 0.86
C LEU A 204 5.06 8.05 0.14
N ASN A 205 4.30 8.39 -0.89
CA ASN A 205 4.39 9.70 -1.54
C ASN A 205 3.75 10.81 -0.68
N GLY A 206 2.47 10.62 -0.28
CA GLY A 206 1.75 11.45 0.67
C GLY A 206 1.35 12.85 0.22
N HIS A 207 1.43 13.16 -1.09
CA HIS A 207 1.16 14.50 -1.63
C HIS A 207 0.12 14.50 -2.77
N SER A 208 -0.57 13.39 -3.01
CA SER A 208 -1.66 13.22 -4.00
C SER A 208 -1.27 13.57 -5.45
N ASP A 209 0.03 13.55 -5.79
CA ASP A 209 0.59 14.00 -7.07
C ASP A 209 1.41 12.94 -7.83
N VAL A 210 1.46 11.68 -7.32
CA VAL A 210 2.20 10.55 -7.92
C VAL A 210 1.30 9.33 -8.01
N THR A 211 1.39 8.61 -9.12
CA THR A 211 0.89 7.23 -9.23
C THR A 211 2.08 6.30 -9.34
N ALA A 212 2.31 5.48 -8.31
CA ALA A 212 3.40 4.51 -8.27
C ALA A 212 3.05 3.31 -7.40
N GLY A 213 3.77 2.21 -7.60
CA GLY A 213 3.71 1.02 -6.76
C GLY A 213 5.11 0.50 -6.46
N VAL A 214 5.25 -0.19 -5.35
CA VAL A 214 6.51 -0.80 -4.95
C VAL A 214 6.29 -2.25 -4.54
N LEU A 215 7.25 -3.08 -4.87
CA LEU A 215 7.41 -4.44 -4.40
C LEU A 215 8.74 -4.52 -3.66
N THR A 216 8.73 -5.04 -2.43
CA THR A 216 9.93 -5.21 -1.59
C THR A 216 10.04 -6.64 -1.10
N GLY A 217 11.25 -7.13 -0.87
CA GLY A 217 11.49 -8.48 -0.38
C GLY A 217 12.92 -8.97 -0.60
N ARG A 218 13.08 -10.31 -0.66
CA ARG A 218 14.38 -10.95 -0.94
C ARG A 218 14.82 -10.67 -2.38
N ALA A 219 16.12 -10.46 -2.59
CA ALA A 219 16.70 -10.08 -3.88
C ALA A 219 16.25 -10.98 -5.03
N GLY A 220 16.33 -12.30 -4.90
CA GLY A 220 15.95 -13.22 -5.97
C GLY A 220 14.47 -13.21 -6.34
N LEU A 221 13.57 -12.84 -5.42
CA LEU A 221 12.15 -12.67 -5.71
C LEU A 221 11.89 -11.35 -6.46
N ILE A 222 12.58 -10.29 -6.06
CA ILE A 222 12.50 -8.98 -6.72
C ILE A 222 13.09 -9.05 -8.14
N GLU A 223 14.19 -9.77 -8.34
CA GLU A 223 14.78 -9.99 -9.66
C GLU A 223 13.83 -10.74 -10.60
N ARG A 224 13.16 -11.77 -10.11
CA ARG A 224 12.12 -12.48 -10.87
C ARG A 224 10.94 -11.57 -11.25
N ALA A 225 10.50 -10.72 -10.31
CA ALA A 225 9.45 -9.75 -10.55
C ALA A 225 9.90 -8.69 -11.59
N TRP A 226 11.16 -8.23 -11.51
CA TRP A 226 11.75 -7.32 -12.49
C TRP A 226 11.81 -7.94 -13.90
N GLU A 227 12.22 -9.22 -14.01
CA GLU A 227 12.22 -9.96 -15.30
C GLU A 227 10.83 -9.96 -15.96
N THR A 228 9.79 -10.16 -15.17
CA THR A 228 8.41 -10.10 -15.65
C THR A 228 8.00 -8.66 -16.01
N ALA A 229 8.30 -7.72 -15.13
CA ALA A 229 7.90 -6.32 -15.30
C ALA A 229 8.58 -5.67 -16.52
N ARG A 230 9.88 -5.93 -16.78
CA ARG A 230 10.58 -5.37 -17.95
C ARG A 230 9.96 -5.79 -19.30
N VAL A 231 9.29 -6.97 -19.32
CA VAL A 231 8.58 -7.47 -20.51
C VAL A 231 7.19 -6.86 -20.61
N LEU A 232 6.44 -6.78 -19.50
CA LEU A 232 5.09 -6.24 -19.46
C LEU A 232 5.04 -4.70 -19.55
N GLY A 233 6.11 -4.00 -19.15
CA GLY A 233 6.30 -2.57 -19.36
C GLY A 233 5.69 -1.62 -18.33
N PRO A 234 5.33 -2.00 -17.08
CA PRO A 234 4.73 -1.10 -16.08
C PRO A 234 5.77 -0.19 -15.41
N THR A 235 6.54 0.52 -16.18
CA THR A 235 7.67 1.34 -15.73
C THR A 235 7.19 2.60 -15.01
N CYS A 236 7.81 2.93 -13.86
CA CYS A 236 7.63 4.21 -13.20
C CYS A 236 8.42 5.28 -13.96
N HIS A 237 7.79 6.43 -14.19
CA HIS A 237 8.42 7.54 -14.89
C HIS A 237 9.47 8.22 -14.00
N PRO A 238 10.62 8.69 -14.53
CA PRO A 238 11.67 9.31 -13.73
C PRO A 238 11.21 10.49 -12.88
N PHE A 239 10.30 11.32 -13.38
CA PHE A 239 9.77 12.44 -12.62
C PHE A 239 8.88 11.99 -11.45
N GLU A 240 8.05 10.96 -11.63
CA GLU A 240 7.24 10.38 -10.55
C GLU A 240 8.13 9.71 -9.49
N ALA A 241 9.17 8.99 -9.92
CA ALA A 241 10.17 8.42 -9.01
C ALA A 241 10.89 9.50 -8.20
N TRP A 242 11.22 10.63 -8.81
CA TRP A 242 11.82 11.78 -8.15
C TRP A 242 10.88 12.42 -7.13
N LEU A 243 9.60 12.63 -7.47
CA LEU A 243 8.57 13.14 -6.55
C LEU A 243 8.40 12.19 -5.37
N LEU A 244 8.35 10.88 -5.63
CA LEU A 244 8.25 9.86 -4.59
C LEU A 244 9.45 9.93 -3.64
N ALA A 245 10.70 9.94 -4.15
CA ALA A 245 11.90 10.07 -3.34
C ALA A 245 11.87 11.35 -2.48
N ARG A 246 11.36 12.47 -3.03
CA ARG A 246 11.14 13.71 -2.29
C ARG A 246 10.09 13.52 -1.18
N GLY A 247 8.98 12.87 -1.46
CA GLY A 247 7.92 12.59 -0.48
C GLY A 247 8.39 11.69 0.67
N LEU A 248 9.21 10.68 0.36
CA LEU A 248 9.79 9.75 1.34
C LEU A 248 10.65 10.44 2.40
N ARG A 249 11.30 11.56 2.08
CA ARG A 249 12.14 12.31 3.03
C ARG A 249 11.37 12.85 4.25
N THR A 250 10.07 13.05 4.11
CA THR A 250 9.18 13.50 5.21
C THR A 250 8.23 12.40 5.68
N PHE A 251 8.32 11.21 5.14
CA PHE A 251 7.40 10.10 5.40
C PHE A 251 7.22 9.80 6.90
N PRO A 252 8.27 9.63 7.73
CA PRO A 252 8.09 9.34 9.16
C PRO A 252 7.42 10.48 9.93
N LEU A 253 7.67 11.74 9.57
CA LEU A 253 7.03 12.90 10.20
C LEU A 253 5.52 12.91 9.88
N ARG A 254 5.17 12.64 8.63
CA ARG A 254 3.77 12.56 8.19
C ARG A 254 3.05 11.39 8.86
N MET A 255 3.68 10.21 8.91
CA MET A 255 3.07 9.04 9.55
C MET A 255 2.85 9.22 11.06
N ALA A 256 3.76 9.87 11.77
CA ALA A 256 3.57 10.20 13.18
C ALA A 256 2.33 11.10 13.37
N ARG A 257 2.14 12.09 12.48
CA ARG A 257 0.95 12.98 12.51
C ARG A 257 -0.32 12.22 12.12
N HIS A 258 -0.29 11.38 11.07
CA HIS A 258 -1.42 10.53 10.70
C HIS A 258 -1.87 9.61 11.84
N ASN A 259 -0.93 8.98 12.55
CA ASN A 259 -1.24 8.13 13.69
C ASN A 259 -1.92 8.93 14.82
N ALA A 260 -1.39 10.11 15.14
CA ALA A 260 -1.95 10.97 16.18
C ALA A 260 -3.34 11.49 15.81
N ASN A 261 -3.50 11.99 14.58
CA ASN A 261 -4.77 12.51 14.09
C ASN A 261 -5.82 11.39 13.95
N GLY A 262 -5.43 10.22 13.41
CA GLY A 262 -6.32 9.08 13.25
C GLY A 262 -6.89 8.61 14.59
N GLN A 263 -6.06 8.54 15.64
CA GLN A 263 -6.50 8.18 16.99
C GLN A 263 -7.48 9.21 17.56
N ALA A 264 -7.14 10.50 17.51
CA ALA A 264 -8.00 11.57 18.04
C ALA A 264 -9.37 11.63 17.34
N VAL A 265 -9.37 11.51 16.00
CA VAL A 265 -10.61 11.52 15.22
C VAL A 265 -11.45 10.27 15.50
N ALA A 266 -10.83 9.08 15.59
CA ALA A 266 -11.52 7.84 15.91
C ALA A 266 -12.19 7.89 17.29
N GLU A 267 -11.51 8.42 18.30
CA GLU A 267 -12.06 8.61 19.65
C GLU A 267 -13.24 9.59 19.66
N ALA A 268 -13.13 10.71 18.95
CA ALA A 268 -14.20 11.70 18.86
C ALA A 268 -15.44 11.14 18.15
N LEU A 269 -15.26 10.40 17.05
CA LEU A 269 -16.35 9.72 16.35
C LEU A 269 -16.99 8.63 17.21
N ALA A 270 -16.21 7.85 17.95
CA ALA A 270 -16.73 6.80 18.83
C ALA A 270 -17.57 7.34 20.01
N ALA A 271 -17.35 8.59 20.40
CA ALA A 271 -18.11 9.26 21.45
C ALA A 271 -19.38 9.94 20.92
N HIS A 272 -19.57 10.04 19.59
CA HIS A 272 -20.68 10.80 18.99
C HIS A 272 -21.96 9.92 18.88
N PRO A 273 -23.13 10.41 19.36
CA PRO A 273 -24.36 9.58 19.41
C PRO A 273 -24.93 9.20 18.04
N ALA A 274 -24.62 9.91 16.97
CA ALA A 274 -25.05 9.57 15.61
C ALA A 274 -24.17 8.50 14.94
N VAL A 275 -23.03 8.13 15.56
CA VAL A 275 -22.11 7.10 15.05
C VAL A 275 -22.44 5.76 15.70
N ALA A 276 -22.79 4.78 14.89
CA ALA A 276 -23.16 3.44 15.36
C ALA A 276 -21.92 2.58 15.66
N ALA A 277 -20.88 2.70 14.86
CA ALA A 277 -19.61 1.98 15.03
C ALA A 277 -18.46 2.73 14.39
N VAL A 278 -17.25 2.56 14.96
CA VAL A 278 -15.99 3.05 14.36
C VAL A 278 -15.07 1.84 14.14
N HIS A 279 -14.61 1.67 12.90
CA HIS A 279 -13.68 0.64 12.50
C HIS A 279 -12.28 1.24 12.45
N TYR A 280 -11.56 1.17 13.56
CA TYR A 280 -10.18 1.67 13.70
C TYR A 280 -9.40 0.77 14.65
N PRO A 281 -8.31 0.12 14.20
CA PRO A 281 -7.59 -0.86 15.02
C PRO A 281 -7.00 -0.31 16.32
N GLY A 282 -6.83 1.01 16.41
CA GLY A 282 -6.35 1.70 17.61
C GLY A 282 -7.39 1.84 18.75
N LEU A 283 -8.67 1.60 18.48
CA LEU A 283 -9.70 1.64 19.52
C LEU A 283 -9.83 0.29 20.23
N PRO A 284 -9.96 0.26 21.57
CA PRO A 284 -10.22 -0.99 22.32
C PRO A 284 -11.52 -1.71 21.90
N SER A 285 -12.47 -0.99 21.31
CA SER A 285 -13.72 -1.55 20.78
C SER A 285 -13.56 -2.30 19.46
N HIS A 286 -12.41 -2.17 18.77
CA HIS A 286 -12.15 -2.90 17.54
C HIS A 286 -11.97 -4.40 17.85
N PRO A 287 -12.67 -5.32 17.14
CA PRO A 287 -12.62 -6.76 17.45
C PRO A 287 -11.21 -7.35 17.46
N GLN A 288 -10.30 -6.80 16.66
CA GLN A 288 -8.92 -7.26 16.52
C GLN A 288 -7.89 -6.29 17.13
N HIS A 289 -8.29 -5.46 18.12
CA HIS A 289 -7.40 -4.51 18.78
C HIS A 289 -6.13 -5.18 19.35
N GLU A 290 -6.26 -6.33 19.99
CA GLU A 290 -5.12 -7.05 20.55
C GLU A 290 -4.19 -7.62 19.46
N LEU A 291 -4.71 -8.02 18.31
CA LEU A 291 -3.89 -8.39 17.16
C LEU A 291 -3.14 -7.15 16.62
N ALA A 292 -3.84 -6.02 16.47
CA ALA A 292 -3.23 -4.76 16.05
C ALA A 292 -2.06 -4.36 16.95
N ARG A 293 -2.23 -4.42 18.27
CA ARG A 293 -1.18 -4.10 19.24
C ARG A 293 0.05 -5.02 19.16
N ARG A 294 -0.13 -6.26 18.76
CA ARG A 294 1.00 -7.21 18.57
C ARG A 294 1.73 -7.01 17.25
N GLN A 295 0.99 -6.65 16.19
CA GLN A 295 1.50 -6.66 14.81
C GLN A 295 1.89 -5.28 14.29
N MET A 296 1.33 -4.20 14.89
CA MET A 296 1.48 -2.83 14.42
C MET A 296 2.14 -1.95 15.50
N SER A 297 2.97 -1.01 15.08
CA SER A 297 3.59 0.01 15.96
C SER A 297 2.78 1.31 16.03
N GLY A 298 1.73 1.44 15.22
CA GLY A 298 0.77 2.53 15.15
C GLY A 298 -0.38 2.14 14.22
N PHE A 299 -1.47 2.90 14.20
CA PHE A 299 -2.71 2.45 13.58
C PHE A 299 -3.11 3.24 12.34
N GLY A 300 -2.29 4.24 11.94
CA GLY A 300 -2.49 5.02 10.72
C GLY A 300 -3.55 6.10 10.81
N GLY A 301 -3.82 6.74 9.67
CA GLY A 301 -4.88 7.73 9.49
C GLY A 301 -6.12 7.19 8.78
N MET A 302 -6.17 5.87 8.48
CA MET A 302 -7.35 5.27 7.86
C MET A 302 -8.31 4.75 8.90
N LEU A 303 -9.58 5.11 8.76
CA LEU A 303 -10.68 4.55 9.55
C LEU A 303 -11.96 4.51 8.72
N SER A 304 -12.91 3.73 9.17
CA SER A 304 -14.28 3.80 8.67
C SER A 304 -15.24 3.93 9.86
N PHE A 305 -16.40 4.50 9.61
CA PHE A 305 -17.44 4.59 10.62
C PHE A 305 -18.82 4.40 10.00
N THR A 306 -19.74 3.86 10.78
CA THR A 306 -21.10 3.58 10.36
C THR A 306 -22.06 4.52 11.08
N VAL A 307 -23.00 5.08 10.34
CA VAL A 307 -24.11 5.91 10.85
C VAL A 307 -25.44 5.16 10.76
N ALA A 308 -26.56 5.82 11.09
CA ALA A 308 -27.85 5.15 11.21
C ALA A 308 -28.41 4.58 9.89
N SER A 309 -28.03 5.10 8.73
CA SER A 309 -28.53 4.67 7.41
C SER A 309 -27.69 5.21 6.26
N ALA A 310 -27.87 4.67 5.06
CA ALA A 310 -27.27 5.17 3.82
C ALA A 310 -27.59 6.65 3.56
N GLN A 311 -28.83 7.09 3.86
CA GLN A 311 -29.19 8.51 3.73
C GLN A 311 -28.46 9.39 4.74
N ALA A 312 -28.26 8.90 5.96
CA ALA A 312 -27.43 9.60 6.95
C ALA A 312 -25.98 9.70 6.49
N ALA A 313 -25.42 8.63 5.94
CA ALA A 313 -24.07 8.65 5.36
C ALA A 313 -23.95 9.67 4.23
N GLN A 314 -24.92 9.73 3.34
CA GLN A 314 -24.94 10.72 2.26
C GLN A 314 -25.01 12.16 2.80
N ARG A 315 -25.86 12.43 3.81
CA ARG A 315 -25.92 13.76 4.44
C ARG A 315 -24.60 14.17 5.10
N VAL A 316 -23.93 13.23 5.80
CA VAL A 316 -22.62 13.51 6.37
C VAL A 316 -21.61 13.83 5.28
N LEU A 317 -21.57 13.05 4.20
CA LEU A 317 -20.68 13.28 3.06
C LEU A 317 -20.90 14.69 2.43
N GLU A 318 -22.15 15.11 2.28
CA GLU A 318 -22.52 16.41 1.72
C GLU A 318 -22.30 17.56 2.72
N GLY A 319 -22.30 17.26 4.01
CA GLY A 319 -22.17 18.24 5.10
C GLY A 319 -20.73 18.61 5.43
N THR A 320 -19.74 17.79 5.07
CA THR A 320 -18.31 18.11 5.33
C THR A 320 -17.87 19.32 4.51
N ARG A 321 -16.98 20.13 5.09
CA ARG A 321 -16.47 21.38 4.49
C ARG A 321 -14.95 21.36 4.37
N LEU A 322 -14.27 20.70 5.30
CA LEU A 322 -12.82 20.50 5.30
C LEU A 322 -12.48 19.16 4.65
N ALA A 323 -13.15 18.08 5.06
CA ALA A 323 -12.92 16.75 4.48
C ALA A 323 -13.43 16.70 3.04
N LEU A 324 -12.54 16.43 2.09
CA LEU A 324 -12.84 16.41 0.66
C LEU A 324 -13.47 15.08 0.24
N ASN A 325 -14.58 15.13 -0.48
CA ASN A 325 -15.15 13.93 -1.10
C ASN A 325 -14.29 13.50 -2.28
N ALA A 326 -13.35 12.61 -2.02
CA ALA A 326 -12.40 12.11 -3.03
C ALA A 326 -11.97 10.67 -2.75
N VAL A 327 -11.64 9.94 -3.82
CA VAL A 327 -10.98 8.63 -3.74
C VAL A 327 -9.52 8.80 -3.33
N SER A 328 -8.81 7.70 -3.11
CA SER A 328 -7.43 7.66 -2.62
C SER A 328 -7.35 7.75 -1.09
N LEU A 329 -6.15 7.95 -0.56
CA LEU A 329 -5.87 8.03 0.88
C LEU A 329 -4.41 8.45 1.13
N GLY A 330 -4.09 8.80 2.39
CA GLY A 330 -2.73 8.98 2.88
C GLY A 330 -2.03 10.21 2.36
N GLY A 331 -2.79 11.17 1.78
CA GLY A 331 -2.33 12.51 1.43
C GLY A 331 -2.30 13.43 2.64
N THR A 332 -1.88 14.67 2.40
CA THR A 332 -1.85 15.73 3.41
C THR A 332 -3.24 16.18 3.83
N GLU A 333 -4.22 16.10 2.91
CA GLU A 333 -5.61 16.50 3.09
C GLU A 333 -6.46 15.34 3.64
N THR A 334 -7.46 15.68 4.46
CA THR A 334 -8.48 14.73 4.91
C THR A 334 -9.46 14.43 3.78
N LEU A 335 -9.63 13.13 3.46
CA LEU A 335 -10.55 12.64 2.43
C LEU A 335 -11.65 11.79 3.05
N ILE A 336 -12.89 11.98 2.59
CA ILE A 336 -14.04 11.16 2.97
C ILE A 336 -14.68 10.52 1.73
N THR A 337 -15.13 9.27 1.83
CA THR A 337 -15.86 8.61 0.76
C THR A 337 -17.01 7.78 1.30
N HIS A 338 -18.05 7.60 0.48
CA HIS A 338 -19.10 6.62 0.68
C HIS A 338 -18.87 5.43 -0.27
N PRO A 339 -18.25 4.32 0.20
CA PRO A 339 -17.75 3.26 -0.68
C PRO A 339 -18.82 2.64 -1.57
N VAL A 340 -20.04 2.45 -1.05
CA VAL A 340 -21.15 1.84 -1.80
C VAL A 340 -21.54 2.69 -3.01
N SER A 341 -21.59 4.02 -2.88
CA SER A 341 -21.89 4.91 -4.01
C SER A 341 -20.88 4.82 -5.14
N LEU A 342 -19.62 4.55 -4.83
CA LEU A 342 -18.53 4.43 -5.82
C LEU A 342 -18.58 3.08 -6.56
N LEU A 343 -19.00 2.01 -5.90
CA LEU A 343 -19.06 0.67 -6.49
C LEU A 343 -20.17 0.55 -7.55
N PHE A 344 -21.31 1.18 -7.35
CA PHE A 344 -22.41 1.15 -8.32
C PHE A 344 -22.08 1.81 -9.66
N THR A 345 -21.18 2.82 -9.67
CA THR A 345 -20.76 3.51 -10.89
C THR A 345 -19.85 2.67 -11.78
N HIS A 346 -19.26 1.59 -11.26
CA HIS A 346 -18.30 0.73 -11.97
C HIS A 346 -18.80 -0.71 -12.17
N GLY A 347 -20.10 -0.96 -12.02
CA GLY A 347 -20.70 -2.29 -12.22
C GLY A 347 -20.30 -3.33 -11.15
N GLY A 348 -19.70 -2.87 -10.05
CA GLY A 348 -19.37 -3.71 -8.91
C GLY A 348 -20.60 -3.99 -8.04
N THR A 349 -20.71 -5.18 -7.46
CA THR A 349 -21.63 -5.45 -6.38
C THR A 349 -21.06 -4.92 -5.08
N ALA A 350 -21.88 -4.37 -4.20
CA ALA A 350 -21.46 -3.82 -2.91
C ALA A 350 -20.81 -4.84 -1.94
N GLY A 351 -20.72 -6.11 -2.36
CA GLY A 351 -19.88 -7.16 -1.75
C GLY A 351 -19.95 -7.31 -0.23
N GLY A 352 -21.11 -7.00 0.38
CA GLY A 352 -21.26 -7.06 1.84
C GLY A 352 -20.83 -5.78 2.59
N ILE A 353 -20.49 -4.69 1.89
CA ILE A 353 -20.21 -3.39 2.53
C ILE A 353 -21.53 -2.78 3.02
N ASP A 354 -21.56 -2.36 4.30
CA ASP A 354 -22.71 -1.68 4.89
C ASP A 354 -23.00 -0.35 4.14
N PRO A 355 -24.21 -0.15 3.61
CA PRO A 355 -24.57 1.11 2.94
C PRO A 355 -24.51 2.35 3.83
N ALA A 356 -24.46 2.20 5.15
CA ALA A 356 -24.33 3.29 6.10
C ALA A 356 -22.85 3.61 6.46
N LEU A 357 -21.87 2.91 5.84
CA LEU A 357 -20.46 3.07 6.13
C LEU A 357 -19.83 4.20 5.32
N LEU A 358 -19.08 5.04 6.01
CA LEU A 358 -18.20 6.06 5.46
C LEU A 358 -16.74 5.67 5.72
N ARG A 359 -15.86 5.87 4.74
CA ARG A 359 -14.42 5.70 4.89
C ARG A 359 -13.74 7.06 4.95
N LEU A 360 -12.86 7.25 5.93
CA LEU A 360 -12.10 8.47 6.16
C LEU A 360 -10.60 8.20 6.05
N SER A 361 -9.90 9.02 5.27
CA SER A 361 -8.45 9.14 5.28
C SER A 361 -8.09 10.44 5.98
N VAL A 362 -7.71 10.36 7.23
CA VAL A 362 -7.39 11.52 8.07
C VAL A 362 -6.06 12.12 7.62
N GLY A 363 -6.06 13.39 7.31
CA GLY A 363 -4.91 14.15 6.83
C GLY A 363 -4.01 14.69 7.95
N LEU A 364 -3.27 15.75 7.62
CA LEU A 364 -2.26 16.34 8.50
C LEU A 364 -2.73 17.67 9.13
N GLU A 365 -3.97 18.08 8.89
CA GLU A 365 -4.58 19.27 9.45
C GLU A 365 -4.58 19.22 10.99
N GLU A 366 -4.95 20.30 11.65
CA GLU A 366 -5.16 20.29 13.10
C GLU A 366 -6.32 19.36 13.45
N PRO A 367 -6.14 18.39 14.36
CA PRO A 367 -7.15 17.37 14.63
C PRO A 367 -8.47 17.95 15.11
N GLN A 368 -8.43 19.08 15.82
CA GLN A 368 -9.63 19.78 16.29
C GLN A 368 -10.48 20.31 15.13
N ASP A 369 -9.85 20.76 14.04
CA ASP A 369 -10.56 21.27 12.86
C ASP A 369 -11.23 20.12 12.11
N ILE A 370 -10.54 18.97 11.95
CA ILE A 370 -11.11 17.76 11.35
C ILE A 370 -12.30 17.29 12.17
N ILE A 371 -12.15 17.19 13.50
CA ILE A 371 -13.21 16.77 14.42
C ILE A 371 -14.40 17.72 14.35
N ALA A 372 -14.18 19.04 14.37
CA ALA A 372 -15.25 20.03 14.29
C ALA A 372 -16.02 19.92 12.96
N ASP A 373 -15.33 19.68 11.84
CA ASP A 373 -15.95 19.48 10.53
C ASP A 373 -16.85 18.22 10.49
N LEU A 374 -16.37 17.12 11.04
CA LEU A 374 -17.13 15.87 11.09
C LEU A 374 -18.34 15.96 12.03
N ILE A 375 -18.17 16.57 13.21
CA ILE A 375 -19.27 16.71 14.19
C ILE A 375 -20.37 17.60 13.61
N GLN A 376 -20.04 18.75 13.01
CA GLN A 376 -21.05 19.63 12.42
C GLN A 376 -21.82 18.93 11.29
N ALA A 377 -21.16 18.04 10.50
CA ALA A 377 -21.79 17.26 9.46
C ALA A 377 -22.70 16.14 10.04
N LEU A 378 -22.30 15.53 11.16
CA LEU A 378 -23.10 14.53 11.88
C LEU A 378 -24.32 15.12 12.59
N ASP A 379 -24.24 16.36 13.07
CA ASP A 379 -25.32 17.08 13.75
C ASP A 379 -26.33 17.71 12.78
N ALA A 380 -25.98 17.82 11.50
CA ALA A 380 -26.88 18.36 10.47
C ALA A 380 -28.10 17.43 10.30
N ARG A 381 -29.34 18.01 10.46
CA ARG A 381 -30.63 17.27 10.43
C ARG A 381 -31.13 17.05 9.00
#